data_684b3ec8bdea504ea9ffb79a586e2da2
#
_entry.id   684b3ec8bdea504ea9ffb79a586e2da2
#
_cell.length_a   1.000
_cell.length_b   1.000
_cell.length_c   1.000
_cell.angle_alpha   90.00
_cell.angle_beta   90.00
_cell.angle_gamma   90.00
#
_symmetry.space_group_name_H-M   'P 1'
#
loop_
_entity.id
_entity.type
_entity.pdbx_description
1 polymer ?
#
loop_
_entity_poly.entity_id
_entity_poly.type
_entity_poly.pdbx_seq_one_letter_code
_entity_poly.pdbx_strand_id
1 'polypeptide(L)'
;LAIRFFNNLIEEDPNFAEAWNKRATVYFMMGEFDKSMLDIVKTLELEPRHFGALDGMSLIFIHQGQYQEALRVYDKMLEIFPYSIKTQEKKENILSIISQST
;
A
#
# COMPACT_ATOMS: atom_id res chain seq x y z
N LEU A 1 -16.43 12.64 -6.45
CA LEU A 1 -15.70 13.90 -6.64
C LEU A 1 -14.19 13.72 -6.49
N ALA A 2 -13.73 13.03 -5.44
CA ALA A 2 -12.29 12.82 -5.24
C ALA A 2 -11.66 12.02 -6.37
N ILE A 3 -12.34 10.97 -6.84
CA ILE A 3 -11.84 10.16 -7.96
C ILE A 3 -11.69 11.00 -9.22
N ARG A 4 -12.68 11.85 -9.52
CA ARG A 4 -12.60 12.71 -10.71
C ARG A 4 -11.43 13.67 -10.63
N PHE A 5 -11.21 14.24 -9.45
CA PHE A 5 -10.09 15.16 -9.24
C PHE A 5 -8.75 14.48 -9.53
N PHE A 6 -8.55 13.27 -8.98
CA PHE A 6 -7.29 12.55 -9.20
C PHE A 6 -7.17 12.02 -10.62
N ASN A 7 -8.29 11.64 -11.26
CA ASN A 7 -8.28 11.27 -12.67
C ASN A 7 -7.74 12.41 -13.53
N ASN A 8 -8.18 13.64 -13.25
CA ASN A 8 -7.72 14.81 -14.00
C ASN A 8 -6.23 15.06 -13.77
N LEU A 9 -5.75 14.94 -12.53
CA LEU A 9 -4.32 15.11 -12.24
C LEU A 9 -3.47 14.07 -12.98
N ILE A 10 -3.93 12.83 -13.02
CA ILE A 10 -3.21 11.75 -13.69
C ILE A 10 -3.18 11.96 -15.22
N GLU A 11 -4.28 12.47 -15.78
CA GLU A 11 -4.28 12.81 -17.22
C GLU A 11 -3.29 13.91 -17.56
N GLU A 12 -3.21 14.94 -16.70
CA GLU A 12 -2.29 16.06 -16.90
C GLU A 12 -0.83 15.66 -16.73
N ASP A 13 -0.54 14.80 -15.75
CA ASP A 13 0.81 14.36 -15.44
C ASP A 13 0.81 12.89 -15.00
N PRO A 14 0.88 11.96 -15.97
CA PRO A 14 0.86 10.53 -15.66
C PRO A 14 2.05 10.04 -14.81
N ASN A 15 3.10 10.86 -14.69
CA ASN A 15 4.28 10.50 -13.90
C ASN A 15 4.26 11.10 -12.49
N PHE A 16 3.17 11.74 -12.12
CA PHE A 16 3.00 12.27 -10.78
C PHE A 16 2.54 11.17 -9.84
N ALA A 17 3.50 10.49 -9.21
CA ALA A 17 3.25 9.30 -8.40
C ALA A 17 2.22 9.54 -7.30
N GLU A 18 2.29 10.69 -6.64
CA GLU A 18 1.39 10.99 -5.52
C GLU A 18 -0.09 10.99 -5.94
N ALA A 19 -0.39 11.42 -7.17
CA ALA A 19 -1.79 11.40 -7.65
C ALA A 19 -2.30 9.96 -7.76
N TRP A 20 -1.48 9.04 -8.24
CA TRP A 20 -1.83 7.61 -8.28
C TRP A 20 -2.04 7.08 -6.87
N ASN A 21 -1.14 7.42 -5.95
CA ASN A 21 -1.27 6.95 -4.57
C ASN A 21 -2.50 7.50 -3.87
N LYS A 22 -2.83 8.76 -4.09
CA LYS A 22 -4.03 9.37 -3.51
C LYS A 22 -5.30 8.71 -4.05
N ARG A 23 -5.34 8.42 -5.35
CA ARG A 23 -6.48 7.72 -5.92
C ARG A 23 -6.58 6.30 -5.36
N ALA A 24 -5.45 5.63 -5.16
CA ALA A 24 -5.43 4.31 -4.53
C ALA A 24 -6.08 4.36 -3.14
N THR A 25 -5.77 5.40 -2.37
CA THR A 25 -6.34 5.57 -1.02
C THR A 25 -7.86 5.72 -1.08
N VAL A 26 -8.37 6.51 -2.04
CA VAL A 26 -9.81 6.69 -2.20
C VAL A 26 -10.46 5.35 -2.58
N TYR A 27 -9.87 4.62 -3.54
CA TYR A 27 -10.40 3.30 -3.91
C TYR A 27 -10.41 2.34 -2.72
N PHE A 28 -9.36 2.36 -1.91
CA PHE A 28 -9.32 1.52 -0.71
C PHE A 28 -10.50 1.85 0.22
N MET A 29 -10.74 3.13 0.46
CA MET A 29 -11.85 3.58 1.33
C MET A 29 -13.21 3.19 0.78
N MET A 30 -13.31 3.03 -0.54
CA MET A 30 -14.54 2.59 -1.21
C MET A 30 -14.69 1.06 -1.22
N GLY A 31 -13.68 0.32 -0.74
CA GLY A 31 -13.67 -1.14 -0.82
C GLY A 31 -13.28 -1.67 -2.19
N GLU A 32 -12.82 -0.81 -3.09
CA GLU A 32 -12.39 -1.19 -4.44
C GLU A 32 -10.92 -1.60 -4.41
N PHE A 33 -10.64 -2.75 -3.79
CA PHE A 33 -9.25 -3.15 -3.52
C PHE A 33 -8.46 -3.46 -4.79
N ASP A 34 -9.10 -4.02 -5.82
CA ASP A 34 -8.41 -4.31 -7.07
C ASP A 34 -7.94 -3.04 -7.76
N LYS A 35 -8.81 -2.03 -7.81
CA LYS A 35 -8.45 -0.73 -8.39
C LYS A 35 -7.40 -0.03 -7.57
N SER A 36 -7.51 -0.12 -6.25
CA SER A 36 -6.51 0.44 -5.35
C SER A 36 -5.13 -0.18 -5.59
N MET A 37 -5.08 -1.51 -5.71
CA MET A 37 -3.82 -2.21 -5.94
C MET A 37 -3.19 -1.81 -7.27
N LEU A 38 -3.97 -1.64 -8.33
CA LEU A 38 -3.43 -1.20 -9.62
C LEU A 38 -2.77 0.18 -9.51
N ASP A 39 -3.39 1.09 -8.77
CA ASP A 39 -2.82 2.43 -8.58
C ASP A 39 -1.57 2.38 -7.69
N ILE A 40 -1.56 1.50 -6.68
CA ILE A 40 -0.38 1.30 -5.84
C ILE A 40 0.79 0.77 -6.68
N VAL A 41 0.54 -0.21 -7.52
CA VAL A 41 1.58 -0.76 -8.40
C VAL A 41 2.14 0.34 -9.30
N LYS A 42 1.28 1.18 -9.87
CA LYS A 42 1.73 2.30 -10.69
C LYS A 42 2.56 3.29 -9.87
N THR A 43 2.14 3.59 -8.66
CA THR A 43 2.91 4.46 -7.77
C THR A 43 4.32 3.89 -7.54
N LEU A 44 4.42 2.59 -7.31
CA LEU A 44 5.71 1.94 -7.04
C LEU A 44 6.57 1.79 -8.30
N GLU A 45 5.95 1.73 -9.49
CA GLU A 45 6.72 1.80 -10.74
C GLU A 45 7.40 3.15 -10.87
N LEU A 46 6.70 4.23 -10.50
CA LEU A 46 7.23 5.60 -10.59
C LEU A 46 8.19 5.91 -9.44
N GLU A 47 7.88 5.44 -8.24
CA GLU A 47 8.68 5.66 -7.03
C GLU A 47 8.76 4.36 -6.23
N PRO A 48 9.78 3.52 -6.50
CA PRO A 48 9.88 2.21 -5.84
C PRO A 48 10.00 2.25 -4.32
N ARG A 49 10.41 3.38 -3.76
CA ARG A 49 10.57 3.56 -2.32
C ARG A 49 9.42 4.35 -1.70
N HIS A 50 8.30 4.46 -2.38
CA HIS A 50 7.15 5.21 -1.87
C HIS A 50 6.55 4.48 -0.67
N PHE A 51 6.85 4.96 0.52
CA PHE A 51 6.50 4.28 1.77
C PHE A 51 4.98 4.19 1.96
N GLY A 52 4.26 5.26 1.65
CA GLY A 52 2.80 5.27 1.75
C GLY A 52 2.13 4.23 0.86
N ALA A 53 2.64 4.05 -0.37
CA ALA A 53 2.11 3.04 -1.28
C ALA A 53 2.38 1.63 -0.76
N LEU A 54 3.58 1.39 -0.24
CA LEU A 54 3.90 0.10 0.37
C LEU A 54 2.99 -0.20 1.56
N ASP A 55 2.75 0.79 2.40
CA ASP A 55 1.84 0.62 3.54
C ASP A 55 0.42 0.30 3.06
N GLY A 56 -0.06 0.99 2.03
CA GLY A 56 -1.36 0.70 1.43
C GLY A 56 -1.44 -0.72 0.88
N MET A 57 -0.37 -1.18 0.23
CA MET A 57 -0.30 -2.56 -0.29
C MET A 57 -0.44 -3.57 0.85
N SER A 58 0.28 -3.36 1.96
CA SER A 58 0.19 -4.26 3.10
C SER A 58 -1.22 -4.32 3.68
N LEU A 59 -1.90 -3.17 3.74
CA LEU A 59 -3.28 -3.12 4.24
C LEU A 59 -4.24 -3.91 3.37
N ILE A 60 -4.08 -3.84 2.05
CA ILE A 60 -4.92 -4.62 1.13
C ILE A 60 -4.68 -6.10 1.34
N PHE A 61 -3.42 -6.52 1.42
CA PHE A 61 -3.10 -7.93 1.67
C PHE A 61 -3.71 -8.43 2.98
N ILE A 62 -3.67 -7.61 4.03
CA ILE A 62 -4.27 -7.97 5.32
C ILE A 62 -5.79 -8.15 5.18
N HIS A 63 -6.45 -7.22 4.50
CA HIS A 63 -7.89 -7.31 4.28
C HIS A 63 -8.28 -8.56 3.49
N GLN A 64 -7.40 -9.06 2.64
CA GLN A 64 -7.62 -10.26 1.85
C GLN A 64 -7.14 -11.53 2.54
N GLY A 65 -6.65 -11.43 3.78
CA GLY A 65 -6.13 -12.56 4.51
C GLY A 65 -4.78 -13.08 4.03
N GLN A 66 -4.10 -12.31 3.19
CA GLN A 66 -2.82 -12.69 2.61
C GLN A 66 -1.68 -12.19 3.49
N TYR A 67 -1.57 -12.78 4.68
CA TYR A 67 -0.65 -12.30 5.70
C TYR A 67 0.83 -12.49 5.33
N GLN A 68 1.16 -13.57 4.62
CA GLN A 68 2.54 -13.80 4.18
C GLN A 68 2.98 -12.70 3.19
N GLU A 69 2.07 -12.30 2.30
CA GLU A 69 2.35 -11.21 1.37
C GLU A 69 2.56 -9.90 2.11
N ALA A 70 1.74 -9.64 3.14
CA ALA A 70 1.89 -8.45 3.97
C ALA A 70 3.27 -8.44 4.67
N LEU A 71 3.75 -9.59 5.14
CA LEU A 71 5.08 -9.67 5.76
C LEU A 71 6.18 -9.30 4.79
N ARG A 72 6.08 -9.75 3.54
CA ARG A 72 7.07 -9.38 2.52
C ARG A 72 7.11 -7.86 2.30
N VAL A 73 5.94 -7.22 2.32
CA VAL A 73 5.87 -5.76 2.16
C VAL A 73 6.51 -5.08 3.37
N TYR A 74 6.22 -5.53 4.59
CA TYR A 74 6.86 -4.96 5.77
C TYR A 74 8.37 -5.13 5.76
N ASP A 75 8.87 -6.26 5.31
CA ASP A 75 10.32 -6.46 5.17
C ASP A 75 10.92 -5.46 4.18
N LYS A 76 10.23 -5.21 3.07
CA LYS A 76 10.65 -4.18 2.11
C LYS A 76 10.67 -2.80 2.74
N MET A 77 9.63 -2.47 3.51
CA MET A 77 9.56 -1.19 4.20
C MET A 77 10.69 -1.04 5.21
N LEU A 78 11.07 -2.11 5.89
CA LEU A 78 12.17 -2.10 6.85
C LEU A 78 13.54 -2.03 6.17
N GLU A 79 13.65 -2.48 4.91
CA GLU A 79 14.85 -2.22 4.12
C GLU A 79 15.02 -0.72 3.85
N ILE A 80 13.91 -0.02 3.63
CA ILE A 80 13.92 1.43 3.36
C ILE A 80 14.16 2.21 4.66
N PHE A 81 13.41 1.86 5.71
CA PHE A 81 13.51 2.50 7.03
C PHE A 81 13.67 1.44 8.12
N PRO A 82 14.92 1.00 8.39
CA PRO A 82 15.16 -0.08 9.37
C PRO A 82 14.71 0.23 10.79
N TYR A 83 14.63 1.50 11.15
CA TYR A 83 14.29 1.91 12.50
C TYR A 83 12.82 2.34 12.65
N SER A 84 11.97 2.01 11.69
CA SER A 84 10.55 2.32 11.78
C SER A 84 9.89 1.44 12.83
N ILE A 85 9.66 2.00 14.01
CA ILE A 85 9.00 1.29 15.11
C ILE A 85 7.60 0.87 14.70
N LYS A 86 6.89 1.75 14.01
CA LYS A 86 5.52 1.49 13.54
C LYS A 86 5.46 0.26 12.64
N THR A 87 6.40 0.16 11.68
CA THR A 87 6.45 -0.98 10.76
C THR A 87 6.80 -2.27 11.50
N GLN A 88 7.74 -2.19 12.45
CA GLN A 88 8.11 -3.35 13.27
C GLN A 88 6.92 -3.85 14.08
N GLU A 89 6.16 -2.95 14.69
CA GLU A 89 4.96 -3.31 15.45
C GLU A 89 3.91 -3.98 14.56
N LYS A 90 3.67 -3.44 13.38
CA LYS A 90 2.73 -4.03 12.42
C LYS A 90 3.18 -5.43 12.00
N LYS A 91 4.48 -5.60 11.74
CA LYS A 91 5.03 -6.91 11.39
C LYS A 91 4.83 -7.91 12.53
N GLU A 92 5.13 -7.51 13.76
CA GLU A 92 4.95 -8.39 14.92
C GLU A 92 3.49 -8.78 15.11
N ASN A 93 2.57 -7.85 14.90
CA ASN A 93 1.13 -8.15 14.98
C ASN A 93 0.72 -9.21 13.96
N ILE A 94 1.21 -9.11 12.74
CA ILE A 94 0.89 -10.10 11.70
C ILE A 94 1.51 -11.45 12.01
N LEU A 95 2.75 -11.46 12.50
CA LEU A 95 3.39 -12.71 12.93
C LEU A 95 2.59 -13.39 14.03
N SER A 96 2.06 -12.60 14.98
CA SER A 96 1.22 -13.13 16.04
C SER A 96 -0.07 -13.75 15.49
N ILE A 97 -0.72 -13.11 14.52
CA ILE A 97 -1.92 -13.63 13.88
C ILE A 97 -1.62 -14.96 13.19
N ILE A 98 -0.54 -15.02 12.42
CA ILE A 98 -0.13 -16.25 11.72
C ILE A 98 0.14 -17.37 12.72
N SER A 99 0.83 -17.07 13.80
CA SER A 99 1.13 -18.05 14.85
C SER A 99 -0.13 -18.63 15.48
N GLN A 100 -1.15 -17.80 15.68
CA GLN A 100 -2.42 -18.24 16.28
C GLN A 100 -3.25 -19.09 15.31
N SER A 101 -3.00 -18.99 14.01
CA SER A 101 -3.75 -19.71 12.97
C SER A 101 -3.28 -21.14 12.78
N THR A 102 -2.12 -21.49 13.36
CA THR A 102 -1.57 -22.83 13.26
C THR A 102 -1.73 -23.56 14.57
#